data_85830cebfcfe49c85f9702f5a1d8b245
#
_entry.id   85830cebfcfe49c85f9702f5a1d8b245
#
_cell.length_a   1.000
_cell.length_b   1.000
_cell.length_c   1.000
_cell.angle_alpha   90.00
_cell.angle_beta   90.00
_cell.angle_gamma   90.00
#
_symmetry.space_group_name_H-M   'P 1'
#
loop_
_entity.id
_entity.type
_entity.pdbx_description
1 polymer ?
#
loop_
_entity_poly.entity_id
_entity_poly.type
_entity_poly.pdbx_seq_one_letter_code
_entity_poly.pdbx_strand_id
1 'polypeptide(L)'
;MSSRILVVEDQTDVAQLIEVVLQGEGHTVAIARDGAQGLMLARDWKPDLILMDIMLPGVDGGTLIARLRRESETAELPIIAMSASRTLRDRSDELEADALLSKPFDVDALLVQVQFLLSRGRSDNDS
;
A
#
# COMPACT_ATOMS: atom_id res chain seq x y z
N MET A 1 -6.20 -17.88 -1.50
CA MET A 1 -6.72 -17.38 -0.25
C MET A 1 -6.91 -15.88 -0.31
N SER A 2 -7.94 -15.41 0.36
CA SER A 2 -8.26 -14.00 0.39
C SER A 2 -7.33 -13.26 1.36
N SER A 3 -6.80 -12.15 0.93
CA SER A 3 -5.99 -11.28 1.79
C SER A 3 -6.69 -9.93 1.93
N ARG A 4 -6.41 -9.23 3.02
CA ARG A 4 -6.94 -7.89 3.23
C ARG A 4 -5.92 -6.87 2.76
N ILE A 5 -6.35 -6.01 1.84
CA ILE A 5 -5.47 -4.98 1.27
C ILE A 5 -6.05 -3.62 1.57
N LEU A 6 -5.26 -2.76 2.21
CA LEU A 6 -5.65 -1.39 2.50
C LEU A 6 -5.09 -0.50 1.40
N VAL A 7 -5.97 0.30 0.80
CA VAL A 7 -5.58 1.27 -0.25
C VAL A 7 -5.75 2.67 0.33
N VAL A 8 -4.66 3.42 0.41
CA VAL A 8 -4.68 4.80 0.89
C VAL A 8 -4.51 5.71 -0.31
N GLU A 9 -5.61 6.29 -0.77
CA GLU A 9 -5.67 7.04 -2.03
C GLU A 9 -6.82 8.03 -1.97
N ASP A 10 -6.53 9.32 -2.22
CA ASP A 10 -7.56 10.37 -2.17
C ASP A 10 -8.36 10.50 -3.46
N GLN A 11 -7.81 10.07 -4.59
CA GLN A 11 -8.50 10.15 -5.89
C GLN A 11 -9.47 8.98 -6.03
N THR A 12 -10.76 9.32 -6.12
CA THR A 12 -11.83 8.31 -6.11
C THR A 12 -11.71 7.30 -7.26
N ASP A 13 -11.47 7.77 -8.47
CA ASP A 13 -11.38 6.88 -9.64
C ASP A 13 -10.20 5.92 -9.54
N VAL A 14 -9.06 6.39 -9.03
CA VAL A 14 -7.88 5.53 -8.87
C VAL A 14 -8.17 4.47 -7.81
N ALA A 15 -8.73 4.89 -6.67
CA ALA A 15 -9.06 3.97 -5.59
C ALA A 15 -10.06 2.91 -6.05
N GLN A 16 -11.08 3.31 -6.80
CA GLN A 16 -12.10 2.38 -7.29
C GLN A 16 -11.52 1.40 -8.30
N LEU A 17 -10.65 1.86 -9.18
CA LEU A 17 -10.01 0.97 -10.15
C LEU A 17 -9.20 -0.10 -9.42
N ILE A 18 -8.40 0.31 -8.45
CA ILE A 18 -7.59 -0.63 -7.68
C ILE A 18 -8.49 -1.63 -6.94
N GLU A 19 -9.57 -1.13 -6.34
CA GLU A 19 -10.51 -1.97 -5.62
C GLU A 19 -11.10 -3.05 -6.51
N VAL A 20 -11.58 -2.67 -7.70
CA VAL A 20 -12.19 -3.61 -8.64
C VAL A 20 -11.16 -4.67 -9.06
N VAL A 21 -9.95 -4.25 -9.38
CA VAL A 21 -8.91 -5.15 -9.84
C VAL A 21 -8.54 -6.17 -8.74
N LEU A 22 -8.35 -5.68 -7.52
CA LEU A 22 -7.94 -6.55 -6.41
C LEU A 22 -9.06 -7.47 -5.95
N GLN A 23 -10.30 -6.98 -5.94
CA GLN A 23 -11.44 -7.83 -5.62
C GLN A 23 -11.62 -8.94 -6.66
N GLY A 24 -11.30 -8.66 -7.92
CA GLY A 24 -11.32 -9.64 -8.98
C GLY A 24 -10.34 -10.79 -8.74
N GLU A 25 -9.29 -10.54 -7.96
CA GLU A 25 -8.30 -11.55 -7.59
C GLU A 25 -8.65 -12.23 -6.26
N GLY A 26 -9.80 -11.94 -5.70
CA GLY A 26 -10.25 -12.59 -4.47
C GLY A 26 -9.86 -11.89 -3.18
N HIS A 27 -9.29 -10.69 -3.26
CA HIS A 27 -8.89 -9.96 -2.05
C HIS A 27 -10.03 -9.12 -1.50
N THR A 28 -9.98 -8.87 -0.20
CA THR A 28 -10.86 -7.93 0.48
C THR A 28 -10.15 -6.59 0.56
N VAL A 29 -10.82 -5.52 0.14
CA VAL A 29 -10.19 -4.20 0.01
C VAL A 29 -10.89 -3.19 0.90
N ALA A 30 -10.12 -2.40 1.65
CA ALA A 30 -10.61 -1.22 2.35
C ALA A 30 -9.91 0.00 1.77
N ILE A 31 -10.62 1.11 1.66
CA ILE A 31 -10.07 2.35 1.11
C ILE A 31 -10.04 3.41 2.19
N ALA A 32 -8.87 4.03 2.36
CA ALA A 32 -8.70 5.21 3.19
C ALA A 32 -8.44 6.40 2.26
N ARG A 33 -9.10 7.52 2.53
CA ARG A 33 -9.01 8.70 1.67
C ARG A 33 -7.99 9.72 2.15
N ASP A 34 -7.47 9.53 3.34
CA ASP A 34 -6.46 10.44 3.90
C ASP A 34 -5.53 9.65 4.83
N GLY A 35 -4.47 10.33 5.27
CA GLY A 35 -3.45 9.70 6.10
C GLY A 35 -3.96 9.23 7.46
N ALA A 36 -4.82 10.03 8.09
CA ALA A 36 -5.35 9.68 9.41
C ALA A 36 -6.19 8.42 9.34
N GLN A 37 -7.07 8.32 8.35
CA GLN A 37 -7.88 7.13 8.13
C GLN A 37 -7.00 5.93 7.79
N GLY A 38 -5.95 6.17 7.00
CA GLY A 38 -5.00 5.11 6.65
C GLY A 38 -4.31 4.52 7.86
N LEU A 39 -3.83 5.37 8.77
CA LEU A 39 -3.18 4.92 10.00
C LEU A 39 -4.15 4.13 10.87
N MET A 40 -5.37 4.64 11.01
CA MET A 40 -6.38 3.97 11.82
C MET A 40 -6.69 2.58 11.30
N LEU A 41 -6.92 2.46 9.99
CA LEU A 41 -7.25 1.17 9.39
C LEU A 41 -6.05 0.22 9.40
N ALA A 42 -4.84 0.73 9.26
CA ALA A 42 -3.66 -0.12 9.33
C ALA A 42 -3.54 -0.79 10.70
N ARG A 43 -3.93 -0.09 11.75
CA ARG A 43 -3.90 -0.63 13.10
C ARG A 43 -5.10 -1.51 13.44
N ASP A 44 -6.29 -1.05 13.08
CA ASP A 44 -7.53 -1.66 13.55
C ASP A 44 -8.02 -2.77 12.64
N TRP A 45 -7.89 -2.59 11.35
CA TRP A 45 -8.38 -3.55 10.37
C TRP A 45 -7.37 -4.67 10.10
N LYS A 46 -6.11 -4.43 10.41
CA LYS A 46 -5.01 -5.38 10.27
C LYS A 46 -4.91 -5.95 8.85
N PRO A 47 -4.61 -5.09 7.88
CA PRO A 47 -4.43 -5.55 6.51
C PRO A 47 -3.18 -6.42 6.36
N ASP A 48 -3.15 -7.19 5.31
CA ASP A 48 -1.98 -8.00 4.95
C ASP A 48 -1.01 -7.23 4.07
N LEU A 49 -1.46 -6.13 3.47
CA LEU A 49 -0.66 -5.30 2.58
C LEU A 49 -1.29 -3.93 2.47
N ILE A 50 -0.46 -2.89 2.29
CA ILE A 50 -0.92 -1.52 2.07
C ILE A 50 -0.43 -1.02 0.72
N LEU A 51 -1.34 -0.40 -0.05
CA LEU A 51 -1.00 0.43 -1.20
C LEU A 51 -1.13 1.87 -0.76
N MET A 52 -0.04 2.62 -0.76
CA MET A 52 0.00 3.97 -0.21
C MET A 52 0.40 4.99 -1.27
N ASP A 53 -0.52 5.91 -1.60
CA ASP A 53 -0.15 7.06 -2.43
C ASP A 53 0.71 8.00 -1.56
N ILE A 54 1.91 8.34 -2.04
CA ILE A 54 2.78 9.22 -1.27
C ILE A 54 2.45 10.70 -1.47
N MET A 55 1.55 11.02 -2.39
CA MET A 55 1.16 12.40 -2.69
C MET A 55 -0.22 12.73 -2.14
N LEU A 56 -0.47 12.37 -0.89
CA LEU A 56 -1.75 12.68 -0.24
C LEU A 56 -1.82 14.15 0.17
N PRO A 57 -3.02 14.77 0.11
CA PRO A 57 -3.18 16.14 0.55
C PRO A 57 -2.83 16.29 2.04
N GLY A 58 -2.03 17.30 2.35
CA GLY A 58 -1.74 17.66 3.74
C GLY A 58 -0.75 16.76 4.47
N VAL A 59 -0.38 15.63 3.89
CA VAL A 59 0.52 14.69 4.54
C VAL A 59 1.46 14.07 3.52
N ASP A 60 2.74 13.99 3.85
CA ASP A 60 3.71 13.27 3.03
C ASP A 60 3.58 11.77 3.29
N GLY A 61 3.34 10.99 2.23
CA GLY A 61 3.20 9.54 2.35
C GLY A 61 4.44 8.87 2.90
N GLY A 62 5.62 9.41 2.60
CA GLY A 62 6.86 8.88 3.16
C GLY A 62 6.89 8.98 4.68
N THR A 63 6.37 10.07 5.23
CA THR A 63 6.25 10.26 6.67
C THR A 63 5.30 9.23 7.27
N LEU A 64 4.18 8.96 6.59
CA LEU A 64 3.23 7.95 7.05
C LEU A 64 3.86 6.57 7.07
N ILE A 65 4.61 6.22 6.03
CA ILE A 65 5.28 4.93 5.95
C ILE A 65 6.29 4.80 7.09
N ALA A 66 7.10 5.83 7.31
CA ALA A 66 8.08 5.81 8.39
C ALA A 66 7.40 5.61 9.75
N ARG A 67 6.24 6.24 9.94
CA ARG A 67 5.49 6.10 11.18
C ARG A 67 4.98 4.67 11.39
N LEU A 68 4.47 4.06 10.31
CA LEU A 68 4.03 2.66 10.37
C LEU A 68 5.17 1.73 10.73
N ARG A 69 6.37 1.99 10.20
CA ARG A 69 7.54 1.16 10.48
C ARG A 69 7.99 1.23 11.93
N ARG A 70 7.64 2.29 12.64
CA ARG A 70 8.04 2.46 14.05
C ARG A 70 7.08 1.82 15.04
N GLU A 71 5.90 1.41 14.58
CA GLU A 71 4.92 0.76 15.44
C GLU A 71 5.05 -0.75 15.30
N SER A 72 5.09 -1.46 16.42
CA SER A 72 5.32 -2.90 16.40
C SER A 72 4.27 -3.67 15.61
N GLU A 73 3.03 -3.18 15.60
CA GLU A 73 1.93 -3.86 14.91
C GLU A 73 2.02 -3.75 13.39
N THR A 74 2.72 -2.72 12.87
CA THR A 74 2.78 -2.45 11.44
C THR A 74 4.20 -2.43 10.88
N ALA A 75 5.20 -2.68 11.73
CA ALA A 75 6.60 -2.52 11.35
C ALA A 75 7.00 -3.38 10.15
N GLU A 76 6.42 -4.56 10.01
CA GLU A 76 6.78 -5.49 8.94
C GLU A 76 5.69 -5.66 7.89
N LEU A 77 4.68 -4.81 7.94
CA LEU A 77 3.58 -4.85 6.97
C LEU A 77 4.09 -4.51 5.57
N PRO A 78 3.82 -5.34 4.57
CA PRO A 78 4.24 -5.00 3.20
C PRO A 78 3.56 -3.72 2.72
N ILE A 79 4.34 -2.81 2.16
CA ILE A 79 3.86 -1.52 1.68
C ILE A 79 4.34 -1.28 0.26
N ILE A 80 3.41 -0.98 -0.64
CA ILE A 80 3.71 -0.52 -1.99
C ILE A 80 3.43 0.97 -2.03
N ALA A 81 4.44 1.78 -2.33
CA ALA A 81 4.28 3.22 -2.48
C ALA A 81 3.93 3.55 -3.93
N MET A 82 2.95 4.43 -4.12
CA MET A 82 2.51 4.84 -5.44
C MET A 82 2.71 6.35 -5.62
N SER A 83 3.13 6.77 -6.81
CA SER A 83 3.25 8.18 -7.12
C SER A 83 3.31 8.41 -8.63
N ALA A 84 2.72 9.53 -9.08
CA ALA A 84 2.80 9.97 -10.47
C ALA A 84 4.11 10.69 -10.76
N SER A 85 4.84 11.08 -9.73
CA SER A 85 6.02 11.92 -9.83
C SER A 85 7.29 11.12 -10.08
N ARG A 86 8.20 11.70 -10.86
CA ARG A 86 9.56 11.16 -11.02
C ARG A 86 10.31 11.19 -9.69
N THR A 87 9.89 12.05 -8.79
CA THR A 87 10.47 12.15 -7.45
C THR A 87 10.39 10.83 -6.70
N LEU A 88 9.46 9.97 -7.08
CA LEU A 88 9.36 8.66 -6.44
C LEU A 88 10.65 7.87 -6.58
N ARG A 89 11.26 7.87 -7.76
CA ARG A 89 12.53 7.17 -7.98
C ARG A 89 13.66 7.84 -7.23
N ASP A 90 13.66 9.17 -7.21
CA ASP A 90 14.70 9.93 -6.52
C ASP A 90 14.64 9.74 -5.02
N ARG A 91 13.43 9.46 -4.49
CA ARG A 91 13.23 9.27 -3.06
C ARG A 91 13.18 7.79 -2.66
N SER A 92 13.44 6.88 -3.60
CA SER A 92 13.29 5.46 -3.33
C SER A 92 14.14 4.99 -2.15
N ASP A 93 15.33 5.54 -1.98
CA ASP A 93 16.21 5.19 -0.87
C ASP A 93 15.73 5.72 0.47
N GLU A 94 14.91 6.77 0.45
CA GLU A 94 14.38 7.38 1.65
C GLU A 94 13.08 6.71 2.12
N LEU A 95 12.35 6.12 1.18
CA LEU A 95 11.08 5.47 1.48
C LEU A 95 11.32 4.09 2.05
N GLU A 96 10.63 3.79 3.14
CA GLU A 96 10.73 2.48 3.77
C GLU A 96 9.65 1.53 3.24
N ALA A 97 9.28 1.72 1.98
CA ALA A 97 8.33 0.85 1.29
C ALA A 97 9.04 -0.37 0.73
N ASP A 98 8.29 -1.45 0.56
CA ASP A 98 8.84 -2.69 0.01
C ASP A 98 8.87 -2.69 -1.51
N ALA A 99 8.01 -1.88 -2.13
CA ALA A 99 7.96 -1.77 -3.59
C ALA A 99 7.45 -0.40 -3.99
N LEU A 100 7.71 -0.03 -5.24
CA LEU A 100 7.29 1.26 -5.79
C LEU A 100 6.46 1.00 -7.04
N LEU A 101 5.40 1.78 -7.22
CA LEU A 101 4.54 1.69 -8.38
C LEU A 101 4.29 3.09 -8.94
N SER A 102 4.75 3.35 -10.15
CA SER A 102 4.59 4.65 -10.80
C SER A 102 3.20 4.78 -11.42
N LYS A 103 2.59 5.96 -11.28
CA LYS A 103 1.32 6.27 -11.93
C LYS A 103 1.59 6.98 -13.25
N PRO A 104 0.83 6.71 -14.30
CA PRO A 104 -0.20 5.68 -14.37
C PRO A 104 0.45 4.31 -14.36
N PHE A 105 -0.12 3.39 -13.59
CA PHE A 105 0.46 2.07 -13.45
C PHE A 105 -0.23 1.07 -14.38
N ASP A 106 0.51 0.03 -14.71
CA ASP A 106 0.00 -1.11 -15.44
C ASP A 106 -0.67 -2.05 -14.43
N VAL A 107 -1.89 -2.49 -14.73
CA VAL A 107 -2.64 -3.40 -13.86
C VAL A 107 -1.84 -4.68 -13.61
N ASP A 108 -1.18 -5.21 -14.64
CA ASP A 108 -0.38 -6.42 -14.49
C ASP A 108 0.78 -6.21 -13.53
N ALA A 109 1.43 -5.05 -13.60
CA ALA A 109 2.52 -4.72 -12.69
C ALA A 109 2.03 -4.64 -11.25
N LEU A 110 0.86 -4.04 -11.03
CA LEU A 110 0.24 -3.98 -9.71
C LEU A 110 0.01 -5.39 -9.16
N LEU A 111 -0.62 -6.24 -9.95
CA LEU A 111 -0.96 -7.60 -9.51
C LEU A 111 0.28 -8.43 -9.21
N VAL A 112 1.32 -8.29 -10.02
CA VAL A 112 2.57 -9.02 -9.79
C VAL A 112 3.20 -8.60 -8.47
N GLN A 113 3.27 -7.30 -8.19
CA GLN A 113 3.86 -6.82 -6.95
C GLN A 113 3.05 -7.22 -5.73
N VAL A 114 1.73 -7.11 -5.81
CA VAL A 114 0.84 -7.51 -4.72
C VAL A 114 1.05 -8.99 -4.39
N GLN A 115 1.00 -9.84 -5.40
CA GLN A 115 1.13 -11.28 -5.20
C GLN A 115 2.50 -11.65 -4.63
N PHE A 116 3.55 -11.02 -5.15
CA PHE A 116 4.90 -11.27 -4.67
C PHE A 116 5.05 -10.93 -3.19
N LEU A 117 4.59 -9.74 -2.78
CA LEU A 117 4.76 -9.30 -1.41
C LEU A 117 3.88 -10.10 -0.44
N LEU A 118 2.67 -10.46 -0.84
CA LEU A 118 1.81 -11.29 -0.01
C LEU A 118 2.43 -12.67 0.22
N SER A 119 3.03 -13.25 -0.80
CA SER A 119 3.69 -14.54 -0.69
C SER A 119 4.89 -14.48 0.26
N ARG A 120 5.69 -13.43 0.16
CA ARG A 120 6.86 -13.27 1.01
C ARG A 120 6.47 -13.09 2.48
N GLY A 121 5.49 -12.23 2.73
CA GLY A 121 5.04 -11.96 4.09
C GLY A 121 4.57 -13.22 4.79
N ARG A 122 3.82 -14.05 4.07
CA ARG A 122 3.30 -15.29 4.65
C ARG A 122 4.39 -16.32 4.86
N SER A 123 5.36 -16.39 3.95
CA SER A 123 6.49 -17.32 4.08
C SER A 123 7.27 -17.05 5.35
N ASP A 124 7.47 -15.77 5.66
CA ASP A 124 8.21 -15.38 6.86
C ASP A 124 7.46 -15.82 8.13
N ASN A 125 6.14 -15.80 8.09
CA ASN A 125 5.31 -16.19 9.24
C ASN A 125 5.26 -17.70 9.42
N ASP A 126 5.43 -18.45 8.36
CA ASP A 126 5.33 -19.90 8.40
C ASP A 126 6.64 -20.57 8.83
N SER A 127 7.71 -19.83 8.80
CA SER A 127 9.01 -20.35 9.23
C SER A 127 9.30 -20.08 10.72
#